data_92028d763df9addd79c721e21b59dec9
#
_entry.id   92028d763df9addd79c721e21b59dec9
#
_cell.length_a   1.000
_cell.length_b   1.000
_cell.length_c   1.000
_cell.angle_alpha   90.00
_cell.angle_beta   90.00
_cell.angle_gamma   90.00
#
_symmetry.space_group_name_H-M   'P 1'
#
loop_
_entity.id
_entity.type
_entity.pdbx_description
1 polymer ?
#
loop_
_entity_poly.entity_id
_entity_poly.type
_entity_poly.pdbx_seq_one_letter_code
_entity_poly.pdbx_strand_id
1 'polypeptide(L)'
;RKIQKEQDIILNAKQQVAVKNVFENPVSIITGGPGRGKTTVIRFIIAVQEALDKNAVILLCAPTGIARRRMRECTEYPALTIHKSIGLTGEAGEEEWKNEQPIPDDLIIADEFSMVDMYLADKLFASIKSGARLVLVGDKDQIESVGPGKVFQEIIDSGVFPVTVLDECFRQEGNSTISQNAIKINKNHLDLVFDDTFQFIPASTPEEASRKIQKIYRKEVLQRNGSLEEVQVMSPLRKDTEAGTDALNLVLRDIANPKRFGYPEITNGRNTYREG
;
A
#
# COMPACT_ATOMS: atom_id res chain seq x y z
N ARG A 1 3.71 5.47 -27.94
CA ARG A 1 2.59 6.13 -28.64
C ARG A 1 1.47 5.17 -29.08
N LYS A 2 1.80 3.97 -29.58
CA LYS A 2 0.80 2.96 -29.97
C LYS A 2 -0.01 2.49 -28.75
N ILE A 3 0.65 2.08 -27.68
CA ILE A 3 0.03 1.62 -26.44
C ILE A 3 -0.81 2.72 -25.76
N GLN A 4 -0.37 3.99 -25.80
CA GLN A 4 -1.17 5.11 -25.29
C GLN A 4 -2.49 5.27 -26.03
N LYS A 5 -2.50 5.03 -27.34
CA LYS A 5 -3.74 5.06 -28.15
C LYS A 5 -4.65 3.86 -27.87
N GLU A 6 -4.07 2.69 -27.66
CA GLU A 6 -4.83 1.46 -27.36
C GLU A 6 -5.46 1.50 -25.97
N GLN A 7 -4.83 2.19 -25.03
CA GLN A 7 -5.32 2.32 -23.64
C GLN A 7 -6.11 3.61 -23.37
N ASP A 8 -6.24 4.48 -24.37
CA ASP A 8 -6.89 5.81 -24.26
C ASP A 8 -6.35 6.64 -23.08
N ILE A 9 -5.06 6.52 -22.79
CA ILE A 9 -4.37 7.25 -21.73
C ILE A 9 -3.12 7.91 -22.28
N ILE A 10 -2.96 9.21 -22.02
CA ILE A 10 -1.77 9.97 -22.39
C ILE A 10 -0.89 10.12 -21.12
N LEU A 11 0.32 9.57 -21.18
CA LEU A 11 1.31 9.74 -20.13
C LEU A 11 1.94 11.14 -20.19
N ASN A 12 2.10 11.79 -19.05
CA ASN A 12 2.92 13.00 -18.96
C ASN A 12 4.42 12.70 -19.16
N ALA A 13 5.23 13.76 -19.25
CA ALA A 13 6.67 13.63 -19.52
C ALA A 13 7.38 12.75 -18.47
N LYS A 14 7.09 12.91 -17.16
CA LYS A 14 7.71 12.13 -16.10
C LYS A 14 7.27 10.67 -16.09
N GLN A 15 6.01 10.41 -16.35
CA GLN A 15 5.51 9.04 -16.52
C GLN A 15 6.15 8.33 -17.71
N GLN A 16 6.36 9.05 -18.83
CA GLN A 16 7.09 8.49 -19.98
C GLN A 16 8.54 8.18 -19.65
N VAL A 17 9.22 9.05 -18.88
CA VAL A 17 10.59 8.81 -18.38
C VAL A 17 10.61 7.59 -17.47
N ALA A 18 9.64 7.45 -16.56
CA ALA A 18 9.54 6.28 -15.68
C ALA A 18 9.46 4.97 -16.48
N VAL A 19 8.56 4.90 -17.45
CA VAL A 19 8.43 3.73 -18.34
C VAL A 19 9.73 3.48 -19.09
N LYS A 20 10.35 4.51 -19.67
CA LYS A 20 11.61 4.39 -20.41
C LYS A 20 12.73 3.82 -19.54
N ASN A 21 12.90 4.35 -18.32
CA ASN A 21 13.94 3.91 -17.38
C ASN A 21 13.86 2.42 -17.07
N VAL A 22 12.64 1.86 -16.95
CA VAL A 22 12.44 0.42 -16.70
C VAL A 22 13.03 -0.45 -17.81
N PHE A 23 12.94 -0.03 -19.06
CA PHE A 23 13.42 -0.83 -20.18
C PHE A 23 14.89 -0.57 -20.54
N GLU A 24 15.46 0.53 -20.06
CA GLU A 24 16.87 0.87 -20.28
C GLU A 24 17.80 0.42 -19.13
N ASN A 25 17.23 0.07 -17.97
CA ASN A 25 18.02 -0.27 -16.78
C ASN A 25 17.53 -1.60 -16.14
N PRO A 26 18.42 -2.36 -15.50
CA PRO A 26 18.03 -3.58 -14.80
C PRO A 26 17.22 -3.30 -13.53
N VAL A 27 17.46 -2.18 -12.86
CA VAL A 27 16.73 -1.73 -11.68
C VAL A 27 16.28 -0.29 -11.88
N SER A 28 15.02 0.01 -11.55
CA SER A 28 14.44 1.36 -11.64
C SER A 28 13.57 1.67 -10.46
N ILE A 29 13.54 2.94 -10.06
CA ILE A 29 12.76 3.39 -8.91
C ILE A 29 11.73 4.42 -9.37
N ILE A 30 10.49 4.24 -8.92
CA ILE A 30 9.38 5.16 -9.17
C ILE A 30 8.82 5.61 -7.82
N THR A 31 8.92 6.89 -7.53
CA THR A 31 8.39 7.44 -6.28
C THR A 31 7.43 8.59 -6.54
N GLY A 32 6.49 8.76 -5.64
CA GLY A 32 5.51 9.85 -5.70
C GLY A 32 4.38 9.65 -4.72
N GLY A 33 3.80 10.73 -4.27
CA GLY A 33 2.69 10.73 -3.31
C GLY A 33 1.41 10.07 -3.86
N PRO A 34 0.36 10.03 -3.05
CA PRO A 34 -0.93 9.48 -3.47
C PRO A 34 -1.52 10.28 -4.65
N GLY A 35 -2.17 9.58 -5.58
CA GLY A 35 -2.81 10.22 -6.74
C GLY A 35 -1.86 10.77 -7.81
N ARG A 36 -0.57 10.44 -7.76
CA ARG A 36 0.45 10.88 -8.72
C ARG A 36 0.56 9.97 -9.96
N GLY A 37 -0.31 8.99 -10.11
CA GLY A 37 -0.35 8.11 -11.28
C GLY A 37 0.66 6.96 -11.28
N LYS A 38 1.17 6.53 -10.12
CA LYS A 38 2.04 5.33 -10.00
C LYS A 38 1.40 4.10 -10.65
N THR A 39 0.15 3.80 -10.32
CA THR A 39 -0.59 2.65 -10.87
C THR A 39 -0.76 2.74 -12.39
N THR A 40 -0.97 3.95 -12.93
CA THR A 40 -1.02 4.18 -14.38
C THR A 40 0.31 3.79 -15.03
N VAL A 41 1.43 4.21 -14.44
CA VAL A 41 2.77 3.85 -14.94
C VAL A 41 2.99 2.34 -14.89
N ILE A 42 2.59 1.66 -13.80
CA ILE A 42 2.68 0.19 -13.68
C ILE A 42 1.90 -0.49 -14.83
N ARG A 43 0.65 -0.08 -15.10
CA ARG A 43 -0.13 -0.62 -16.21
C ARG A 43 0.56 -0.45 -17.56
N PHE A 44 1.17 0.71 -17.78
CA PHE A 44 1.93 0.97 -19.02
C PHE A 44 3.21 0.12 -19.12
N ILE A 45 3.92 -0.10 -18.02
CA ILE A 45 5.10 -0.98 -17.99
C ILE A 45 4.69 -2.40 -18.38
N ILE A 46 3.60 -2.93 -17.81
CA ILE A 46 3.05 -4.25 -18.14
C ILE A 46 2.73 -4.31 -19.66
N ALA A 47 1.95 -3.36 -20.16
CA ALA A 47 1.53 -3.34 -21.57
C ALA A 47 2.72 -3.22 -22.53
N VAL A 48 3.77 -2.48 -22.17
CA VAL A 48 5.00 -2.38 -22.96
C VAL A 48 5.76 -3.71 -22.93
N GLN A 49 5.89 -4.35 -21.77
CA GLN A 49 6.56 -5.65 -21.64
C GLN A 49 5.87 -6.71 -22.50
N GLU A 50 4.55 -6.83 -22.42
CA GLU A 50 3.75 -7.76 -23.23
C GLU A 50 3.84 -7.49 -24.75
N ALA A 51 3.98 -6.21 -25.12
CA ALA A 51 4.15 -5.84 -26.53
C ALA A 51 5.57 -6.15 -27.07
N LEU A 52 6.59 -6.12 -26.20
CA LEU A 52 7.97 -6.44 -26.55
C LEU A 52 8.21 -7.96 -26.56
N ASP A 53 7.69 -8.65 -25.56
CA ASP A 53 7.81 -10.10 -25.43
C ASP A 53 6.52 -10.69 -24.83
N LYS A 54 5.77 -11.40 -25.65
CA LYS A 54 4.51 -12.05 -25.26
C LYS A 54 4.70 -13.23 -24.30
N ASN A 55 5.90 -13.78 -24.22
CA ASN A 55 6.23 -14.91 -23.38
C ASN A 55 6.88 -14.46 -22.05
N ALA A 56 7.15 -13.17 -21.89
CA ALA A 56 7.74 -12.66 -20.65
C ALA A 56 6.81 -12.88 -19.46
N VAL A 57 7.38 -13.41 -18.39
CA VAL A 57 6.66 -13.62 -17.14
C VAL A 57 6.84 -12.38 -16.25
N ILE A 58 5.73 -11.85 -15.78
CA ILE A 58 5.68 -10.61 -14.98
C ILE A 58 5.16 -10.92 -13.59
N LEU A 59 5.92 -10.58 -12.55
CA LEU A 59 5.51 -10.63 -11.17
C LEU A 59 5.11 -9.24 -10.67
N LEU A 60 3.86 -9.10 -10.22
CA LEU A 60 3.45 -7.97 -9.41
C LEU A 60 3.43 -8.39 -7.94
N CYS A 61 4.09 -7.64 -7.07
CA CYS A 61 4.08 -7.93 -5.65
C CYS A 61 4.00 -6.67 -4.78
N ALA A 62 3.53 -6.87 -3.54
CA ALA A 62 3.41 -5.80 -2.54
C ALA A 62 3.65 -6.37 -1.13
N PRO A 63 4.05 -5.55 -0.14
CA PRO A 63 4.35 -6.04 1.21
C PRO A 63 3.13 -6.55 1.97
N THR A 64 1.94 -6.02 1.68
CA THR A 64 0.70 -6.35 2.41
C THR A 64 -0.37 -6.95 1.51
N GLY A 65 -1.29 -7.73 2.12
CA GLY A 65 -2.44 -8.29 1.42
C GLY A 65 -3.39 -7.22 0.86
N ILE A 66 -3.54 -6.08 1.55
CA ILE A 66 -4.37 -4.95 1.11
C ILE A 66 -3.73 -4.29 -0.13
N ALA A 67 -2.44 -3.97 -0.08
CA ALA A 67 -1.72 -3.38 -1.22
C ALA A 67 -1.75 -4.32 -2.44
N ARG A 68 -1.50 -5.61 -2.24
CA ARG A 68 -1.63 -6.63 -3.29
C ARG A 68 -3.02 -6.65 -3.92
N ARG A 69 -4.09 -6.65 -3.10
CA ARG A 69 -5.47 -6.65 -3.59
C ARG A 69 -5.74 -5.41 -4.44
N ARG A 70 -5.37 -4.24 -3.93
CA ARG A 70 -5.51 -2.96 -4.65
C ARG A 70 -4.74 -2.95 -5.97
N MET A 71 -3.49 -3.43 -5.97
CA MET A 71 -2.68 -3.54 -7.17
C MET A 71 -3.39 -4.40 -8.22
N ARG A 72 -3.90 -5.59 -7.83
CA ARG A 72 -4.66 -6.47 -8.73
C ARG A 72 -5.93 -5.80 -9.28
N GLU A 73 -6.69 -5.13 -8.44
CA GLU A 73 -7.93 -4.43 -8.86
C GLU A 73 -7.64 -3.29 -9.84
N CYS A 74 -6.56 -2.55 -9.61
CA CYS A 74 -6.22 -1.40 -10.47
C CYS A 74 -5.48 -1.77 -11.75
N THR A 75 -4.74 -2.88 -11.78
CA THR A 75 -3.97 -3.31 -12.96
C THR A 75 -4.66 -4.39 -13.76
N GLU A 76 -5.65 -5.07 -13.17
CA GLU A 76 -6.29 -6.29 -13.69
C GLU A 76 -5.30 -7.44 -13.90
N TYR A 77 -4.10 -7.35 -13.32
CA TYR A 77 -3.03 -8.33 -13.42
C TYR A 77 -2.86 -9.11 -12.11
N PRO A 78 -2.51 -10.41 -12.15
CA PRO A 78 -2.27 -11.18 -10.93
C PRO A 78 -1.19 -10.54 -10.06
N ALA A 79 -1.43 -10.46 -8.76
CA ALA A 79 -0.47 -9.92 -7.81
C ALA A 79 -0.34 -10.81 -6.57
N LEU A 80 0.85 -10.88 -6.00
CA LEU A 80 1.18 -11.65 -4.79
C LEU A 80 1.64 -10.72 -3.66
N THR A 81 1.70 -11.24 -2.43
CA THR A 81 2.52 -10.57 -1.41
C THR A 81 3.99 -10.91 -1.65
N ILE A 82 4.92 -10.02 -1.30
CA ILE A 82 6.36 -10.28 -1.40
C ILE A 82 6.70 -11.59 -0.68
N HIS A 83 6.19 -11.81 0.53
CA HIS A 83 6.37 -13.05 1.28
C HIS A 83 5.98 -14.29 0.46
N LYS A 84 4.81 -14.25 -0.19
CA LYS A 84 4.34 -15.37 -0.99
C LYS A 84 5.16 -15.57 -2.27
N SER A 85 5.63 -14.48 -2.90
CA SER A 85 6.42 -14.56 -4.13
C SER A 85 7.80 -15.18 -3.92
N ILE A 86 8.36 -15.07 -2.71
CA ILE A 86 9.65 -15.65 -2.34
C ILE A 86 9.51 -16.96 -1.54
N GLY A 87 8.30 -17.52 -1.44
CA GLY A 87 8.07 -18.77 -0.70
C GLY A 87 8.13 -18.64 0.83
N LEU A 88 8.13 -17.44 1.37
CA LEU A 88 8.11 -17.20 2.81
C LEU A 88 6.68 -17.38 3.32
N THR A 89 6.28 -18.60 3.62
CA THR A 89 4.97 -18.94 4.19
C THR A 89 5.11 -19.13 5.70
N GLY A 90 4.25 -18.49 6.47
CA GLY A 90 4.34 -18.22 7.91
C GLY A 90 4.41 -19.39 8.91
N GLU A 91 4.80 -20.59 8.49
CA GLU A 91 5.05 -21.73 9.37
C GLU A 91 6.56 -21.98 9.60
N ALA A 92 7.43 -21.54 8.69
CA ALA A 92 8.87 -21.55 8.90
C ALA A 92 9.30 -20.19 9.49
N GLY A 93 9.97 -20.20 10.61
CA GLY A 93 10.56 -18.99 11.18
C GLY A 93 11.50 -18.33 10.17
N GLU A 94 11.74 -17.04 10.31
CA GLU A 94 12.60 -16.26 9.40
C GLU A 94 14.02 -16.84 9.24
N GLU A 95 14.47 -17.61 10.22
CA GLU A 95 15.78 -18.28 10.27
C GLU A 95 15.87 -19.52 9.35
N GLU A 96 14.76 -20.11 8.93
CA GLU A 96 14.72 -21.33 8.12
C GLU A 96 14.45 -21.08 6.62
N TRP A 97 14.30 -19.82 6.20
CA TRP A 97 14.07 -19.51 4.80
C TRP A 97 15.31 -19.88 3.95
N LYS A 98 15.13 -20.85 3.08
CA LYS A 98 16.12 -21.24 2.07
C LYS A 98 15.59 -20.82 0.72
N ASN A 99 16.39 -20.04 -0.01
CA ASN A 99 16.09 -19.72 -1.40
C ASN A 99 16.37 -20.97 -2.26
N GLU A 100 15.41 -21.88 -2.32
CA GLU A 100 15.57 -23.13 -3.08
C GLU A 100 15.43 -22.89 -4.60
N GLN A 101 14.70 -21.86 -5.01
CA GLN A 101 14.54 -21.53 -6.44
C GLN A 101 14.39 -20.00 -6.62
N PRO A 102 15.15 -19.39 -7.56
CA PRO A 102 14.96 -17.99 -7.91
C PRO A 102 13.55 -17.74 -8.47
N ILE A 103 13.05 -16.54 -8.29
CA ILE A 103 11.83 -16.06 -8.93
C ILE A 103 12.01 -16.19 -10.46
N PRO A 104 11.15 -16.94 -11.16
CA PRO A 104 11.36 -17.24 -12.59
C PRO A 104 10.99 -16.07 -13.50
N ASP A 105 10.44 -15.00 -12.95
CA ASP A 105 9.87 -13.88 -13.68
C ASP A 105 10.96 -13.00 -14.33
N ASP A 106 10.64 -12.39 -15.48
CA ASP A 106 11.55 -11.56 -16.27
C ASP A 106 11.46 -10.09 -15.87
N LEU A 107 10.29 -9.68 -15.35
CA LEU A 107 10.02 -8.36 -14.83
C LEU A 107 9.32 -8.49 -13.48
N ILE A 108 9.90 -7.88 -12.45
CA ILE A 108 9.36 -7.85 -11.10
C ILE A 108 9.00 -6.41 -10.76
N ILE A 109 7.75 -6.15 -10.39
CA ILE A 109 7.27 -4.84 -9.95
C ILE A 109 6.82 -4.97 -8.49
N ALA A 110 7.56 -4.36 -7.59
CA ALA A 110 7.24 -4.32 -6.15
C ALA A 110 6.67 -2.95 -5.79
N ASP A 111 5.36 -2.89 -5.52
CA ASP A 111 4.65 -1.67 -5.12
C ASP A 111 4.62 -1.52 -3.59
N GLU A 112 4.36 -0.29 -3.12
CA GLU A 112 4.40 0.11 -1.71
C GLU A 112 5.73 -0.28 -1.03
N PHE A 113 6.84 -0.15 -1.77
CA PHE A 113 8.17 -0.60 -1.31
C PHE A 113 8.70 0.21 -0.13
N SER A 114 8.17 1.41 0.13
CA SER A 114 8.43 2.20 1.35
C SER A 114 8.12 1.46 2.65
N MET A 115 7.23 0.45 2.61
CA MET A 115 6.87 -0.38 3.77
C MET A 115 7.77 -1.63 3.94
N VAL A 116 8.72 -1.85 3.03
CA VAL A 116 9.59 -3.06 3.04
C VAL A 116 10.80 -2.80 3.91
N ASP A 117 11.00 -3.65 4.92
CA ASP A 117 12.15 -3.60 5.80
C ASP A 117 13.40 -4.30 5.19
N MET A 118 14.51 -4.19 5.88
CA MET A 118 15.80 -4.73 5.44
C MET A 118 15.78 -6.26 5.27
N TYR A 119 15.11 -6.98 6.15
CA TYR A 119 15.06 -8.45 6.09
C TYR A 119 14.24 -8.94 4.90
N LEU A 120 13.08 -8.33 4.67
CA LEU A 120 12.23 -8.69 3.54
C LEU A 120 12.86 -8.27 2.21
N ALA A 121 13.52 -7.11 2.18
CA ALA A 121 14.25 -6.64 0.99
C ALA A 121 15.42 -7.56 0.64
N ASP A 122 16.23 -7.96 1.62
CA ASP A 122 17.34 -8.89 1.43
C ASP A 122 16.87 -10.20 0.78
N LYS A 123 15.83 -10.82 1.36
CA LYS A 123 15.26 -12.06 0.83
C LYS A 123 14.67 -11.89 -0.56
N LEU A 124 13.98 -10.77 -0.83
CA LEU A 124 13.47 -10.48 -2.17
C LEU A 124 14.62 -10.38 -3.18
N PHE A 125 15.64 -9.58 -2.89
CA PHE A 125 16.76 -9.36 -3.80
C PHE A 125 17.54 -10.65 -4.05
N ALA A 126 17.77 -11.45 -3.02
CA ALA A 126 18.41 -12.75 -3.14
C ALA A 126 17.59 -13.77 -3.98
N SER A 127 16.29 -13.56 -4.12
CA SER A 127 15.39 -14.42 -4.90
C SER A 127 15.35 -14.07 -6.39
N ILE A 128 15.82 -12.89 -6.79
CA ILE A 128 15.71 -12.42 -8.18
C ILE A 128 16.73 -13.16 -9.07
N LYS A 129 16.25 -13.78 -10.16
CA LYS A 129 17.16 -14.41 -11.13
C LYS A 129 18.02 -13.37 -11.85
N SER A 130 19.22 -13.80 -12.25
CA SER A 130 20.09 -12.96 -13.09
C SER A 130 19.40 -12.61 -14.42
N GLY A 131 19.49 -11.33 -14.81
CA GLY A 131 18.88 -10.82 -16.04
C GLY A 131 17.43 -10.36 -15.92
N ALA A 132 16.74 -10.61 -14.81
CA ALA A 132 15.42 -10.04 -14.57
C ALA A 132 15.49 -8.52 -14.32
N ARG A 133 14.42 -7.81 -14.68
CA ARG A 133 14.25 -6.38 -14.34
C ARG A 133 13.50 -6.23 -13.03
N LEU A 134 13.94 -5.29 -12.21
CA LEU A 134 13.30 -4.93 -10.96
C LEU A 134 12.80 -3.47 -10.98
N VAL A 135 11.54 -3.27 -10.66
CA VAL A 135 10.93 -1.95 -10.51
C VAL A 135 10.45 -1.79 -9.08
N LEU A 136 11.05 -0.88 -8.34
CA LEU A 136 10.63 -0.52 -6.99
C LEU A 136 9.72 0.70 -7.07
N VAL A 137 8.48 0.53 -6.61
CA VAL A 137 7.48 1.60 -6.60
C VAL A 137 7.09 1.90 -5.18
N GLY A 138 7.02 3.17 -4.81
CA GLY A 138 6.67 3.57 -3.45
C GLY A 138 6.47 5.07 -3.32
N ASP A 139 6.37 5.52 -2.09
CA ASP A 139 6.29 6.92 -1.75
C ASP A 139 7.37 7.22 -0.69
N LYS A 140 8.40 7.96 -1.09
CA LYS A 140 9.52 8.32 -0.20
C LYS A 140 9.11 9.19 1.00
N ASP A 141 7.93 9.82 0.91
CA ASP A 141 7.40 10.71 1.93
C ASP A 141 6.41 9.99 2.88
N GLN A 142 6.14 8.70 2.68
CA GLN A 142 5.35 7.88 3.61
C GLN A 142 6.17 7.45 4.83
N ILE A 143 5.44 7.03 5.88
CA ILE A 143 6.05 6.42 7.07
C ILE A 143 6.87 5.19 6.64
N GLU A 144 8.06 5.09 7.20
CA GLU A 144 8.99 3.98 6.96
C GLU A 144 8.42 2.63 7.41
N SER A 145 9.11 1.55 7.05
CA SER A 145 8.79 0.21 7.52
C SER A 145 8.78 0.12 9.04
N VAL A 146 7.91 -0.74 9.60
CA VAL A 146 7.89 -1.04 11.04
C VAL A 146 9.12 -1.85 11.44
N GLY A 147 9.63 -2.69 10.54
CA GLY A 147 10.88 -3.43 10.70
C GLY A 147 12.11 -2.54 10.46
N PRO A 148 13.31 -3.05 10.73
CA PRO A 148 14.53 -2.28 10.67
C PRO A 148 14.91 -1.87 9.24
N GLY A 149 15.52 -0.66 9.12
CA GLY A 149 16.06 -0.12 7.87
C GLY A 149 15.08 0.80 7.13
N LYS A 150 15.65 1.76 6.40
CA LYS A 150 14.96 2.69 5.51
C LYS A 150 15.28 2.36 4.06
N VAL A 151 15.11 1.08 3.69
CA VAL A 151 15.65 0.50 2.46
C VAL A 151 15.29 1.32 1.22
N PHE A 152 14.01 1.68 1.06
CA PHE A 152 13.57 2.44 -0.11
C PHE A 152 14.24 3.81 -0.21
N GLN A 153 14.31 4.53 0.92
CA GLN A 153 14.95 5.84 0.97
C GLN A 153 16.46 5.73 0.75
N GLU A 154 17.13 4.78 1.36
CA GLU A 154 18.56 4.56 1.22
C GLU A 154 18.96 4.18 -0.22
N ILE A 155 18.14 3.37 -0.90
CA ILE A 155 18.34 3.04 -2.32
C ILE A 155 18.18 4.32 -3.18
N ILE A 156 17.18 5.17 -2.91
CA ILE A 156 17.01 6.46 -3.60
C ILE A 156 18.22 7.35 -3.38
N ASP A 157 18.66 7.51 -2.13
CA ASP A 157 19.74 8.42 -1.73
C ASP A 157 21.11 7.94 -2.22
N SER A 158 21.28 6.64 -2.49
CA SER A 158 22.50 6.09 -3.06
C SER A 158 22.85 6.67 -4.44
N GLY A 159 21.84 7.11 -5.20
CA GLY A 159 22.02 7.63 -6.56
C GLY A 159 22.51 6.60 -7.58
N VAL A 160 22.55 5.31 -7.22
CA VAL A 160 23.07 4.24 -8.09
C VAL A 160 22.08 3.88 -9.20
N PHE A 161 20.80 3.94 -8.92
CA PHE A 161 19.74 3.54 -9.83
C PHE A 161 18.94 4.75 -10.32
N PRO A 162 18.35 4.70 -11.53
CA PRO A 162 17.49 5.77 -12.02
C PRO A 162 16.23 5.90 -11.16
N VAL A 163 16.01 7.09 -10.63
CA VAL A 163 14.84 7.44 -9.82
C VAL A 163 13.95 8.38 -10.62
N THR A 164 12.68 8.04 -10.75
CA THR A 164 11.67 8.93 -11.34
C THR A 164 10.70 9.40 -10.27
N VAL A 165 10.68 10.70 -10.00
CA VAL A 165 9.74 11.32 -9.06
C VAL A 165 8.51 11.80 -9.82
N LEU A 166 7.35 11.20 -9.53
CA LEU A 166 6.05 11.62 -10.06
C LEU A 166 5.48 12.71 -9.14
N ASP A 167 5.45 13.94 -9.61
CA ASP A 167 5.06 15.11 -8.82
C ASP A 167 3.77 15.79 -9.31
N GLU A 168 3.25 15.44 -10.49
CA GLU A 168 1.96 15.94 -10.96
C GLU A 168 0.80 15.23 -10.25
N CYS A 169 -0.10 16.02 -9.65
CA CYS A 169 -1.30 15.49 -8.98
C CYS A 169 -2.47 15.43 -9.97
N PHE A 170 -3.00 14.23 -10.22
CA PHE A 170 -4.16 14.02 -11.10
C PHE A 170 -5.49 14.00 -10.35
N ARG A 171 -5.49 14.01 -9.02
CA ARG A 171 -6.71 14.14 -8.24
C ARG A 171 -7.10 15.61 -8.12
N GLN A 172 -8.37 15.94 -8.39
CA GLN A 172 -8.94 17.28 -8.26
C GLN A 172 -8.90 17.83 -6.81
N GLU A 173 -8.50 17.02 -5.84
CA GLU A 173 -8.45 17.33 -4.40
C GLU A 173 -7.16 18.07 -3.98
N GLY A 174 -6.33 18.54 -4.90
CA GLY A 174 -5.06 19.22 -4.58
C GLY A 174 -5.16 20.45 -3.67
N ASN A 175 -6.36 21.01 -3.49
CA ASN A 175 -6.64 22.16 -2.62
C ASN A 175 -7.45 21.79 -1.37
N SER A 176 -7.72 20.52 -1.09
CA SER A 176 -8.44 20.13 0.13
C SER A 176 -7.60 20.38 1.38
N THR A 177 -8.24 20.70 2.50
CA THR A 177 -7.59 20.86 3.80
C THR A 177 -6.78 19.63 4.19
N ILE A 178 -7.27 18.43 3.84
CA ILE A 178 -6.55 17.16 4.04
C ILE A 178 -5.21 17.17 3.29
N SER A 179 -5.20 17.55 2.00
CA SER A 179 -3.98 17.57 1.18
C SER A 179 -3.00 18.64 1.64
N GLN A 180 -3.50 19.83 2.02
CA GLN A 180 -2.66 20.90 2.55
C GLN A 180 -2.01 20.52 3.88
N ASN A 181 -2.77 19.94 4.81
CA ASN A 181 -2.25 19.48 6.09
C ASN A 181 -1.27 18.31 5.91
N ALA A 182 -1.51 17.38 4.99
CA ALA A 182 -0.57 16.31 4.69
C ALA A 182 0.81 16.85 4.24
N ILE A 183 0.82 17.88 3.37
CA ILE A 183 2.06 18.55 2.96
C ILE A 183 2.74 19.26 4.15
N LYS A 184 1.96 19.92 5.01
CA LYS A 184 2.48 20.59 6.20
C LYS A 184 3.10 19.58 7.17
N ILE A 185 2.41 18.48 7.47
CA ILE A 185 2.88 17.41 8.36
C ILE A 185 4.19 16.83 7.82
N ASN A 186 4.26 16.55 6.52
CA ASN A 186 5.48 16.01 5.89
C ASN A 186 6.69 16.98 6.01
N LYS A 187 6.42 18.27 6.05
CA LYS A 187 7.45 19.32 6.25
C LYS A 187 7.68 19.67 7.73
N ASN A 188 7.13 18.92 8.68
CA ASN A 188 7.17 19.19 10.12
C ASN A 188 6.57 20.54 10.52
N HIS A 189 5.60 21.05 9.76
CA HIS A 189 4.84 22.24 10.11
C HIS A 189 3.67 21.86 11.02
N LEU A 190 3.50 22.57 12.14
CA LEU A 190 2.48 22.31 13.14
C LEU A 190 1.24 23.21 13.03
N ASP A 191 1.26 24.21 12.12
CA ASP A 191 0.17 25.14 11.86
C ASP A 191 -0.92 24.52 10.98
N LEU A 192 -1.53 23.42 11.47
CA LEU A 192 -2.57 22.72 10.75
C LEU A 192 -3.88 23.50 10.72
N VAL A 193 -4.61 23.36 9.62
CA VAL A 193 -5.95 23.95 9.45
C VAL A 193 -6.99 22.87 9.73
N PHE A 194 -8.02 23.22 10.50
CA PHE A 194 -9.13 22.32 10.84
C PHE A 194 -10.44 22.86 10.27
N ASP A 195 -11.21 22.01 9.64
CA ASP A 195 -12.53 22.29 9.08
C ASP A 195 -13.40 21.02 9.12
N ASP A 196 -14.54 21.04 8.44
CA ASP A 196 -15.46 19.88 8.40
C ASP A 196 -14.84 18.64 7.74
N THR A 197 -13.78 18.79 6.92
CA THR A 197 -13.11 17.69 6.23
C THR A 197 -11.89 17.15 6.97
N PHE A 198 -11.30 17.97 7.86
CA PHE A 198 -10.13 17.58 8.66
C PHE A 198 -10.27 18.11 10.09
N GLN A 199 -10.59 17.24 11.03
CA GLN A 199 -10.90 17.59 12.41
C GLN A 199 -9.89 16.98 13.40
N PHE A 200 -9.57 17.73 14.45
CA PHE A 200 -8.85 17.25 15.60
C PHE A 200 -9.77 17.12 16.80
N ILE A 201 -9.91 15.92 17.33
CA ILE A 201 -10.79 15.65 18.49
C ILE A 201 -9.92 15.16 19.65
N PRO A 202 -9.62 16.04 20.62
CA PRO A 202 -8.74 15.69 21.73
C PRO A 202 -9.35 14.59 22.62
N ALA A 203 -8.51 13.73 23.15
CA ALA A 203 -8.85 12.74 24.17
C ALA A 203 -7.70 12.65 25.16
N SER A 204 -8.02 12.62 26.46
CA SER A 204 -7.04 12.61 27.54
C SER A 204 -6.60 11.19 27.93
N THR A 205 -7.43 10.20 27.63
CA THR A 205 -7.13 8.78 27.91
C THR A 205 -7.53 7.88 26.75
N PRO A 206 -6.93 6.66 26.66
CA PRO A 206 -7.33 5.68 25.65
C PRO A 206 -8.81 5.31 25.68
N GLU A 207 -9.41 5.22 26.87
CA GLU A 207 -10.84 4.91 27.04
C GLU A 207 -11.71 6.05 26.51
N GLU A 208 -11.30 7.30 26.72
CA GLU A 208 -11.99 8.47 26.17
C GLU A 208 -11.89 8.47 24.65
N ALA A 209 -10.71 8.19 24.11
CA ALA A 209 -10.48 8.07 22.67
C ALA A 209 -11.38 6.99 22.07
N SER A 210 -11.42 5.80 22.66
CA SER A 210 -12.25 4.70 22.22
C SER A 210 -13.75 5.08 22.21
N ARG A 211 -14.25 5.72 23.24
CA ARG A 211 -15.66 6.20 23.31
C ARG A 211 -15.98 7.23 22.21
N LYS A 212 -15.07 8.16 21.96
CA LYS A 212 -15.22 9.17 20.90
C LYS A 212 -15.23 8.52 19.53
N ILE A 213 -14.30 7.60 19.26
CA ILE A 213 -14.23 6.80 18.03
C ILE A 213 -15.55 6.05 17.81
N GLN A 214 -16.06 5.33 18.81
CA GLN A 214 -17.32 4.58 18.71
C GLN A 214 -18.51 5.50 18.36
N LYS A 215 -18.57 6.70 18.96
CA LYS A 215 -19.64 7.67 18.69
C LYS A 215 -19.57 8.19 17.25
N ILE A 216 -18.37 8.53 16.78
CA ILE A 216 -18.15 9.01 15.41
C ILE A 216 -18.46 7.90 14.43
N TYR A 217 -17.88 6.71 14.64
CA TYR A 217 -18.08 5.54 13.76
C TYR A 217 -19.56 5.20 13.60
N ARG A 218 -20.32 5.16 14.72
CA ARG A 218 -21.78 4.92 14.67
C ARG A 218 -22.51 5.96 13.84
N LYS A 219 -22.17 7.23 14.00
CA LYS A 219 -22.76 8.33 13.23
C LYS A 219 -22.46 8.17 11.73
N GLU A 220 -21.20 7.96 11.37
CA GLU A 220 -20.76 7.85 9.99
C GLU A 220 -21.36 6.60 9.28
N VAL A 221 -21.37 5.45 9.93
CA VAL A 221 -21.97 4.23 9.39
C VAL A 221 -23.48 4.39 9.16
N LEU A 222 -24.19 5.02 10.10
CA LEU A 222 -25.63 5.27 9.94
C LEU A 222 -25.93 6.26 8.81
N GLN A 223 -25.12 7.32 8.66
CA GLN A 223 -25.26 8.29 7.58
C GLN A 223 -25.00 7.70 6.19
N ARG A 224 -24.19 6.65 6.11
CA ARG A 224 -23.82 5.95 4.85
C ARG A 224 -24.61 4.68 4.61
N ASN A 225 -25.80 4.58 5.18
CA ASN A 225 -26.69 3.40 5.04
C ASN A 225 -26.02 2.07 5.40
N GLY A 226 -25.07 2.10 6.35
CA GLY A 226 -24.37 0.90 6.79
C GLY A 226 -23.19 0.48 5.91
N SER A 227 -22.76 1.28 4.93
CA SER A 227 -21.59 0.99 4.13
C SER A 227 -20.34 1.03 5.01
N LEU A 228 -19.74 -0.14 5.25
CA LEU A 228 -18.52 -0.30 6.06
C LEU A 228 -17.26 -0.01 5.27
N GLU A 229 -17.31 -0.11 3.96
CA GLU A 229 -16.14 0.10 3.08
C GLU A 229 -15.73 1.58 2.98
N GLU A 230 -16.68 2.48 3.27
CA GLU A 230 -16.44 3.92 3.19
C GLU A 230 -15.94 4.54 4.51
N VAL A 231 -15.95 3.77 5.62
CA VAL A 231 -15.55 4.25 6.94
C VAL A 231 -14.44 3.39 7.51
N GLN A 232 -13.23 3.94 7.61
CA GLN A 232 -12.08 3.24 8.15
C GLN A 232 -11.60 3.86 9.46
N VAL A 233 -11.34 3.02 10.46
CA VAL A 233 -10.71 3.40 11.72
C VAL A 233 -9.29 2.85 11.76
N MET A 234 -8.33 3.70 12.06
CA MET A 234 -6.91 3.34 12.19
C MET A 234 -6.41 3.66 13.59
N SER A 235 -5.52 2.83 14.11
CA SER A 235 -4.82 3.07 15.36
C SER A 235 -3.34 2.74 15.18
N PRO A 236 -2.43 3.52 15.79
CA PRO A 236 -1.00 3.22 15.77
C PRO A 236 -0.64 2.03 16.65
N LEU A 237 -1.51 1.65 17.58
CA LEU A 237 -1.29 0.52 18.50
C LEU A 237 -2.26 -0.61 18.19
N ARG A 238 -1.76 -1.84 18.34
CA ARG A 238 -2.57 -3.04 18.13
C ARG A 238 -3.20 -3.56 19.41
N LYS A 239 -2.40 -3.66 20.48
CA LYS A 239 -2.75 -4.30 21.75
C LYS A 239 -2.51 -3.36 22.92
N ASP A 240 -2.87 -3.80 24.10
CA ASP A 240 -2.57 -3.20 25.40
C ASP A 240 -3.14 -1.79 25.61
N THR A 241 -4.21 -1.46 24.89
CA THR A 241 -4.94 -0.19 25.02
C THR A 241 -6.36 -0.31 24.47
N GLU A 242 -7.32 0.41 25.06
CA GLU A 242 -8.72 0.45 24.62
C GLU A 242 -8.92 1.13 23.27
N ALA A 243 -7.95 1.95 22.86
CA ALA A 243 -7.90 2.56 21.54
C ALA A 243 -7.05 1.77 20.54
N GLY A 244 -6.55 0.59 20.90
CA GLY A 244 -5.84 -0.32 20.02
C GLY A 244 -6.77 -1.04 19.03
N THR A 245 -6.23 -1.45 17.87
CA THR A 245 -7.02 -2.11 16.81
C THR A 245 -7.76 -3.36 17.31
N ASP A 246 -7.14 -4.17 18.17
CA ASP A 246 -7.77 -5.40 18.67
C ASP A 246 -9.01 -5.07 19.55
N ALA A 247 -8.92 -4.07 20.43
CA ALA A 247 -10.03 -3.61 21.27
C ALA A 247 -11.11 -2.90 20.44
N LEU A 248 -10.71 -1.99 19.56
CA LEU A 248 -11.63 -1.27 18.69
C LEU A 248 -12.41 -2.20 17.77
N ASN A 249 -11.77 -3.21 17.17
CA ASN A 249 -12.46 -4.19 16.32
C ASN A 249 -13.58 -4.92 17.05
N LEU A 250 -13.42 -5.22 18.33
CA LEU A 250 -14.49 -5.88 19.11
C LEU A 250 -15.71 -4.97 19.28
N VAL A 251 -15.49 -3.71 19.67
CA VAL A 251 -16.62 -2.78 19.96
C VAL A 251 -17.24 -2.21 18.67
N LEU A 252 -16.43 -1.97 17.64
CA LEU A 252 -16.93 -1.45 16.35
C LEU A 252 -17.67 -2.51 15.56
N ARG A 253 -17.29 -3.78 15.66
CA ARG A 253 -18.04 -4.90 15.07
C ARG A 253 -19.48 -4.90 15.60
N ASP A 254 -19.69 -4.69 16.90
CA ASP A 254 -21.02 -4.70 17.48
C ASP A 254 -21.89 -3.50 17.03
N ILE A 255 -21.25 -2.43 16.59
CA ILE A 255 -21.94 -1.29 15.96
C ILE A 255 -22.27 -1.59 14.50
N ALA A 256 -21.31 -2.16 13.76
CA ALA A 256 -21.42 -2.43 12.32
C ALA A 256 -22.31 -3.63 12.03
N ASN A 257 -22.10 -4.72 12.75
CA ASN A 257 -22.83 -5.98 12.60
C ASN A 257 -23.23 -6.53 13.99
N PRO A 258 -24.31 -6.01 14.60
CA PRO A 258 -24.77 -6.44 15.90
C PRO A 258 -25.20 -7.92 15.85
N LYS A 259 -25.01 -8.62 16.98
CA LYS A 259 -25.44 -10.02 17.10
C LYS A 259 -26.92 -10.15 16.85
N ARG A 260 -27.30 -11.04 15.93
CA ARG A 260 -28.68 -11.33 15.56
C ARG A 260 -29.02 -12.79 15.92
N PHE A 261 -30.19 -13.00 16.49
CA PHE A 261 -30.66 -14.35 16.81
C PHE A 261 -30.81 -15.20 15.53
N GLY A 262 -30.24 -16.40 15.53
CA GLY A 262 -30.27 -17.32 14.38
C GLY A 262 -29.16 -17.14 13.33
N TYR A 263 -28.31 -16.16 13.46
CA TYR A 263 -27.14 -15.99 12.56
C TYR A 263 -25.88 -16.62 13.18
N PRO A 264 -25.10 -17.40 12.39
CA PRO A 264 -23.93 -18.08 12.91
C PRO A 264 -22.80 -17.10 13.27
N GLU A 265 -22.11 -17.43 14.35
CA GLU A 265 -20.83 -16.81 14.70
C GLU A 265 -19.74 -17.88 14.65
N ILE A 266 -18.63 -17.57 14.02
CA ILE A 266 -17.44 -18.42 13.97
C ILE A 266 -16.32 -17.73 14.74
N THR A 267 -15.77 -18.41 15.76
CA THR A 267 -14.64 -17.92 16.53
C THR A 267 -13.38 -18.65 16.10
N ASN A 268 -12.36 -17.88 15.70
CA ASN A 268 -11.03 -18.38 15.41
C ASN A 268 -10.01 -17.62 16.28
N GLY A 269 -9.46 -18.30 17.26
CA GLY A 269 -8.61 -17.70 18.29
C GLY A 269 -9.36 -16.63 19.09
N ARG A 270 -8.88 -15.38 19.04
CA ARG A 270 -9.51 -14.22 19.71
C ARG A 270 -10.54 -13.50 18.85
N ASN A 271 -10.65 -13.85 17.58
CA ASN A 271 -11.52 -13.18 16.64
C ASN A 271 -12.84 -13.93 16.46
N THR A 272 -13.96 -13.24 16.56
CA THR A 272 -15.28 -13.76 16.23
C THR A 272 -15.76 -13.09 14.94
N TYR A 273 -16.13 -13.87 13.98
CA TYR A 273 -16.69 -13.45 12.71
C TYR A 273 -18.21 -13.72 12.72
N ARG A 274 -18.97 -12.82 12.12
CA ARG A 274 -20.42 -12.92 11.97
C ARG A 274 -20.78 -12.86 10.50
N GLU A 275 -21.80 -13.58 10.12
CA GLU A 275 -22.41 -13.45 8.82
C GLU A 275 -23.19 -12.12 8.73
N GLY A 276 -23.01 -11.38 7.62
CA GLY A 276 -23.75 -10.14 7.37
C GLY A 276 -22.97 -9.08 6.66
#